data_3ff0a0e11a8a12122a500c4a12953cd6
#
_entry.id   3ff0a0e11a8a12122a500c4a12953cd6
#
_cell.length_a   1.000
_cell.length_b   1.000
_cell.length_c   1.000
_cell.angle_alpha   90.00
_cell.angle_beta   90.00
_cell.angle_gamma   90.00
#
_symmetry.space_group_name_H-M   'P 1'
#
loop_
_entity.id
_entity.type
_entity.pdbx_description
1 polymer ?
#
loop_
_entity_poly.entity_id
_entity_poly.type
_entity_poly.pdbx_seq_one_letter_code
_entity_poly.pdbx_strand_id
1 'polypeptide(L)'
;EQVLNPIKSLSFAKNEEDSFEEYVXYNATVTNNTEFTIEDLSIVAKLKNDQGVVVDEEYLSLNNWTPSETHQVEFGTDKMFSTIEYNIDYIEIKDN
;
A
#
# COMPACT_ATOMS: atom_id res chain seq x y z
N GLU A 1 12.73 13.72 6.06
CA GLU A 1 12.03 13.67 4.96
C GLU A 1 12.08 12.38 4.39
N GLN A 2 13.20 11.79 4.17
CA GLN A 2 13.17 10.47 3.67
C GLN A 2 12.53 9.56 4.68
N VAL A 3 12.42 9.98 5.89
CA VAL A 3 11.80 9.17 6.90
C VAL A 3 10.35 8.95 6.59
N LEU A 4 9.74 9.79 5.82
CA LEU A 4 8.35 9.65 5.55
C LEU A 4 8.08 8.89 4.27
N ASN A 5 8.95 8.00 3.90
CA ASN A 5 8.72 7.22 2.72
C ASN A 5 8.82 5.74 3.01
N PRO A 6 8.04 5.25 3.96
CA PRO A 6 8.09 3.82 4.28
C PRO A 6 7.50 2.95 3.19
N ILE A 7 6.79 3.54 2.23
CA ILE A 7 6.18 2.77 1.16
C ILE A 7 7.03 2.73 -0.08
N LYS A 8 8.25 3.26 0.00
CA LYS A 8 9.09 3.33 -1.19
C LYS A 8 9.37 1.95 -1.77
N SER A 9 9.51 0.96 -0.90
CA SER A 9 9.82 -0.38 -1.34
C SER A 9 8.59 -1.28 -1.40
N LEU A 10 7.41 -0.70 -1.36
CA LEU A 10 6.18 -1.48 -1.37
C LEU A 10 6.04 -2.20 -2.70
N SER A 11 5.77 -3.50 -2.62
CA SER A 11 5.65 -4.31 -3.82
C SER A 11 4.57 -5.36 -3.57
N PHE A 12 3.51 -5.32 -4.35
CA PHE A 12 2.39 -6.22 -4.18
C PHE A 12 2.56 -7.48 -5.00
N ALA A 13 2.16 -8.60 -4.40
CA ALA A 13 2.18 -9.87 -5.08
C ALA A 13 0.75 -10.40 -5.15
N LYS A 14 0.45 -11.07 -6.25
CA LYS A 14 -0.86 -11.66 -6.42
C LYS A 14 -1.08 -12.77 -5.41
N ASN A 15 -2.24 -12.77 -4.76
CA ASN A 15 -2.59 -13.79 -3.79
C ASN A 15 -3.54 -14.78 -4.44
N GLU A 16 -3.01 -15.90 -4.89
CA GLU A 16 -3.81 -16.87 -5.61
C GLU A 16 -4.90 -17.47 -4.75
N GLU A 17 -4.62 -17.65 -3.46
CA GLU A 17 -5.60 -18.28 -2.59
C GLU A 17 -6.82 -17.42 -2.35
N ASP A 18 -6.62 -16.11 -2.36
CA ASP A 18 -7.73 -15.18 -2.14
C ASP A 18 -8.32 -14.68 -3.45
N SER A 19 -7.76 -15.08 -4.55
CA SER A 19 -8.29 -14.64 -5.83
C SER A 19 -9.46 -15.53 -6.24
N PHE A 20 -10.43 -14.94 -6.91
CA PHE A 20 -11.64 -15.65 -7.24
C PHE A 20 -12.20 -15.14 -8.57
N GLU A 21 -12.21 -16.01 -9.56
CA GLU A 21 -12.63 -15.63 -10.89
C GLU A 21 -11.86 -14.41 -11.36
N GLU A 22 -12.55 -13.30 -11.62
CA GLU A 22 -11.88 -12.12 -12.11
C GLU A 22 -11.43 -11.18 -11.00
N TYR A 23 -11.71 -11.52 -9.75
CA TYR A 23 -11.32 -10.70 -8.63
C TYR A 23 -10.00 -11.20 -8.11
N VAL A 24 -9.00 -10.35 -8.04
CA VAL A 24 -7.65 -10.77 -7.69
C VAL A 24 -7.14 -10.00 -6.49
N UNK A 25 -6.50 -10.39 -5.36
CA UNK A 25 -6.17 -9.92 -4.43
C UNK A 25 -4.98 -9.77 -4.54
N TYR A 26 -4.36 -8.97 -4.06
CA TYR A 26 -2.94 -8.65 -3.99
C TYR A 26 -2.57 -8.30 -2.56
N ASN A 27 -1.39 -8.66 -2.16
CA ASN A 27 -0.93 -8.26 -0.83
C ASN A 27 0.56 -7.95 -0.84
N ALA A 28 0.99 -7.27 0.23
CA ALA A 28 2.38 -6.89 0.43
C ALA A 28 2.62 -6.70 1.91
N THR A 29 3.87 -6.83 2.33
CA THR A 29 4.24 -6.50 3.70
C THR A 29 5.13 -5.27 3.68
N VAL A 30 5.01 -4.47 4.72
CA VAL A 30 5.82 -3.26 4.86
C VAL A 30 6.36 -3.21 6.28
N THR A 31 7.58 -2.73 6.41
CA THR A 31 8.23 -2.61 7.71
C THR A 31 8.55 -1.14 7.98
N ASN A 32 8.25 -0.70 9.19
CA ASN A 32 8.55 0.68 9.57
C ASN A 32 10.04 0.81 9.85
N ASN A 33 10.76 1.36 8.90
CA ASN A 33 12.20 1.52 9.02
C ASN A 33 12.59 2.86 9.61
N THR A 34 11.63 3.60 10.14
CA THR A 34 11.91 4.86 10.78
C THR A 34 12.01 4.66 12.28
N GLU A 35 12.40 5.71 12.98
CA GLU A 35 12.44 5.67 14.44
C GLU A 35 11.17 6.25 15.04
N PHE A 36 10.16 6.52 14.25
CA PHE A 36 8.92 7.14 14.72
C PHE A 36 7.78 6.13 14.65
N THR A 37 6.81 6.32 15.54
CA THR A 37 5.57 5.57 15.44
C THR A 37 4.66 6.29 14.45
N ILE A 38 4.20 5.59 13.45
CA ILE A 38 3.28 6.15 12.48
C ILE A 38 1.88 5.79 12.97
N GLU A 39 1.20 6.78 13.52
CA GLU A 39 -0.09 6.52 14.15
C GLU A 39 -1.18 6.29 13.14
N ASP A 40 -1.08 6.96 12.00
CA ASP A 40 -2.12 6.84 11.00
C ASP A 40 -1.49 7.11 9.64
N LEU A 41 -1.72 6.21 8.72
CA LEU A 41 -1.20 6.36 7.36
C LEU A 41 -2.27 5.90 6.39
N SER A 42 -2.62 6.76 5.46
CA SER A 42 -3.53 6.42 4.37
C SER A 42 -2.79 6.55 3.06
N ILE A 43 -2.86 5.52 2.26
CA ILE A 43 -2.19 5.46 0.97
C ILE A 43 -3.24 5.27 -0.10
N VAL A 44 -3.12 6.01 -1.18
CA VAL A 44 -3.94 5.80 -2.36
C VAL A 44 -3.10 5.06 -3.38
N ALA A 45 -3.60 3.94 -3.84
CA ALA A 45 -2.96 3.16 -4.90
C ALA A 45 -3.79 3.32 -6.16
N LYS A 46 -3.21 3.94 -7.17
CA LYS A 46 -3.88 4.12 -8.45
C LYS A 46 -3.42 3.04 -9.40
N LEU A 47 -4.34 2.22 -9.85
CA LEU A 47 -4.05 1.14 -10.77
C LEU A 47 -4.18 1.65 -12.19
N LYS A 48 -3.13 1.52 -12.98
CA LYS A 48 -3.10 2.08 -14.32
C LYS A 48 -2.87 0.99 -15.35
N ASN A 49 -3.52 1.14 -16.50
CA ASN A 49 -3.28 0.21 -17.57
C ASN A 49 -2.00 0.59 -18.32
N ASP A 50 -1.68 -0.14 -19.39
CA ASP A 50 -0.42 0.10 -20.06
C ASP A 50 -0.42 1.36 -20.91
N GLN A 51 -1.53 2.08 -20.96
CA GLN A 51 -1.57 3.41 -21.58
C GLN A 51 -1.51 4.51 -20.54
N GLY A 52 -1.33 4.15 -19.27
CA GLY A 52 -1.23 5.16 -18.22
C GLY A 52 -2.56 5.66 -17.72
N VAL A 53 -3.65 5.01 -18.10
CA VAL A 53 -4.97 5.44 -17.67
C VAL A 53 -5.32 4.77 -16.34
N VAL A 54 -5.83 5.56 -15.39
CA VAL A 54 -6.23 5.03 -14.09
C VAL A 54 -7.51 4.24 -14.27
N VAL A 55 -7.48 2.96 -13.97
CA VAL A 55 -8.66 2.11 -14.13
C VAL A 55 -9.29 1.74 -12.79
N ASP A 56 -8.59 1.99 -11.68
CA ASP A 56 -9.14 1.73 -10.36
C ASP A 56 -8.31 2.46 -9.33
N GLU A 57 -8.89 2.73 -8.18
CA GLU A 57 -8.18 3.31 -7.05
C GLU A 57 -8.50 2.50 -5.82
N GLU A 58 -7.46 2.20 -5.04
CA GLU A 58 -7.62 1.46 -3.80
C GLU A 58 -7.02 2.27 -2.67
N TYR A 59 -7.63 2.18 -1.51
CA TYR A 59 -7.17 2.91 -0.33
C TYR A 59 -6.67 1.92 0.69
N LEU A 60 -5.46 2.17 1.19
CA LEU A 60 -4.83 1.32 2.18
C LEU A 60 -4.59 2.13 3.43
N SER A 61 -4.74 1.52 4.59
CA SER A 61 -4.47 2.25 5.82
C SER A 61 -3.72 1.39 6.80
N LEU A 62 -2.87 2.05 7.58
CA LEU A 62 -2.08 1.44 8.63
C LEU A 62 -2.18 2.31 9.85
N ASN A 63 -2.24 1.65 11.02
CA ASN A 63 -2.41 2.37 12.27
C ASN A 63 -1.44 1.86 13.31
N ASN A 64 -1.00 2.74 14.18
CA ASN A 64 -0.15 2.37 15.32
C ASN A 64 1.03 1.51 14.87
N TRP A 65 1.74 1.99 13.90
CA TRP A 65 2.82 1.24 13.26
C TRP A 65 4.14 1.66 13.92
N THR A 66 4.59 0.85 14.88
CA THR A 66 5.78 1.21 15.65
C THR A 66 7.04 0.85 14.89
N PRO A 67 8.19 1.40 15.31
CA PRO A 67 9.43 1.12 14.59
C PRO A 67 9.74 -0.38 14.53
N SER A 68 10.25 -0.82 13.41
CA SER A 68 10.62 -2.20 13.13
C SER A 68 9.45 -3.15 12.97
N GLU A 69 8.25 -2.66 13.11
CA GLU A 69 7.07 -3.51 13.02
C GLU A 69 6.69 -3.75 11.56
N THR A 70 6.30 -4.96 11.25
CA THR A 70 5.91 -5.33 9.90
C THR A 70 4.41 -5.53 9.86
N HIS A 71 3.76 -4.90 8.90
CA HIS A 71 2.32 -5.04 8.68
C HIS A 71 2.06 -5.55 7.29
N GLN A 72 0.92 -6.17 7.11
CA GLN A 72 0.48 -6.62 5.81
C GLN A 72 -0.61 -5.70 5.31
N VAL A 73 -0.53 -5.30 4.05
CA VAL A 73 -1.57 -4.53 3.40
C VAL A 73 -2.06 -5.31 2.20
N GLU A 74 -3.33 -5.11 1.85
CA GLU A 74 -3.89 -5.87 0.75
C GLU A 74 -5.02 -5.10 0.11
N PHE A 75 -5.27 -5.44 -1.15
CA PHE A 75 -6.42 -4.91 -1.86
C PHE A 75 -6.85 -5.95 -2.89
N GLY A 76 -8.07 -5.78 -3.38
CA GLY A 76 -8.55 -6.63 -4.46
C GLY A 76 -9.15 -5.77 -5.55
N THR A 77 -9.08 -6.26 -6.76
CA THR A 77 -9.66 -5.52 -7.88
C THR A 77 -10.12 -6.49 -8.95
N ASP A 78 -11.16 -6.09 -9.67
CA ASP A 78 -11.59 -6.84 -10.83
C ASP A 78 -11.14 -6.15 -12.12
N LYS A 79 -10.26 -5.17 -12.01
CA LYS A 79 -9.76 -4.46 -13.17
C LYS A 79 -8.39 -4.99 -13.57
N MET A 80 -8.10 -4.97 -14.87
CA MET A 80 -6.78 -5.31 -15.34
C MET A 80 -5.91 -4.07 -15.35
N PHE A 81 -4.71 -4.18 -14.82
CA PHE A 81 -3.80 -3.05 -14.76
C PHE A 81 -2.36 -3.53 -14.98
N SER A 82 -1.50 -2.58 -15.31
CA SER A 82 -0.09 -2.86 -15.56
C SER A 82 0.83 -2.31 -14.49
N THR A 83 0.48 -1.17 -13.92
CA THR A 83 1.33 -0.51 -12.93
C THR A 83 0.48 0.04 -11.80
N ILE A 84 1.13 0.30 -10.69
CA ILE A 84 0.50 0.91 -9.53
C ILE A 84 1.29 2.15 -9.15
N GLU A 85 0.58 3.25 -8.94
CA GLU A 85 1.19 4.48 -8.47
C GLU A 85 0.70 4.74 -7.05
N TYR A 86 1.63 4.88 -6.11
CA TYR A 86 1.29 5.08 -4.70
C TYR A 86 1.47 6.52 -4.30
N ASN A 87 0.53 7.03 -3.54
CA ASN A 87 0.63 8.36 -2.97
C ASN A 87 0.16 8.32 -1.54
N ILE A 88 0.84 9.05 -0.67
CA ILE A 88 0.40 9.17 0.71
C ILE A 88 -0.69 10.22 0.75
N ASP A 89 -1.87 9.80 1.20
CA ASP A 89 -3.02 10.67 1.30
C ASP A 89 -3.04 11.40 2.64
N TYR A 90 -2.56 10.73 3.68
CA TYR A 90 -2.57 11.31 5.02
C TYR A 90 -1.57 10.55 5.87
N ILE A 91 -0.82 11.26 6.70
CA ILE A 91 0.10 10.63 7.61
C ILE A 91 0.15 11.41 8.91
N GLU A 92 0.12 10.68 10.03
CA GLU A 92 0.23 11.27 11.35
C GLU A 92 1.30 10.50 12.11
N ILE A 93 2.29 11.22 12.61
CA ILE A 93 3.45 10.63 13.23
C ILE A 93 3.52 11.06 14.69
N LYS A 94 3.83 10.10 15.55
CA LYS A 94 4.06 10.37 16.94
C LYS A 94 5.57 10.34 17.20
N ASP A 95 6.06 11.37 17.82
CA ASP A 95 7.48 11.46 18.14
C ASP A 95 7.73 10.61 19.38
N ASN A 96 8.58 9.62 19.26
CA ASN A 96 8.88 8.73 20.38
C ASN A 96 9.93 9.29 21.31
#